data_86cf794c20637ec24a43b1cee37f67d9
#
_entry.id   86cf794c20637ec24a43b1cee37f67d9
#
_cell.length_a   1.000
_cell.length_b   1.000
_cell.length_c   1.000
_cell.angle_alpha   90.00
_cell.angle_beta   90.00
_cell.angle_gamma   90.00
#
_symmetry.space_group_name_H-M   'P 1'
#
loop_
_entity.id
_entity.type
_entity.pdbx_description
1 polymer ?
#
loop_
_entity_poly.entity_id
_entity_poly.type
_entity_poly.pdbx_seq_one_letter_code
_entity_poly.pdbx_strand_id
1 'polypeptide(L)'
;GDLLGATNYLPSEEFGNLLARLYTGYQEKKEEIRSAGKTTGETSSDTPTAKMRANPNNSTLSEVTTVIMGLADRVHGGYGSGQKFIHPEANSFLLCRYEATKNTDYLDHARLTLDRMREGEMHDHQGGGYFRTCSNADWSRPHREKLLVEQAGLLTNCLHTFRLTQSQEYADMAEDIIDYLNRRLSDPTNGAFYGCEDFLRIEPAEASSPEELFSIIDACVYTDAGAQAVI
;
A
#
# COMPACT_ATOMS: atom_id res chain seq x y z
N GLY A 1 -24.26 0.42 -12.22
CA GLY A 1 -24.00 -0.07 -13.58
C GLY A 1 -23.30 -1.41 -13.53
N ASP A 2 -23.62 -2.29 -14.46
CA ASP A 2 -23.06 -3.63 -14.48
C ASP A 2 -21.64 -3.59 -15.07
N LEU A 3 -20.70 -4.33 -14.50
CA LEU A 3 -19.33 -4.45 -14.99
C LEU A 3 -19.31 -5.32 -16.24
N LEU A 4 -18.94 -4.75 -17.39
CA LEU A 4 -18.84 -5.47 -18.67
C LEU A 4 -17.45 -6.04 -18.94
N GLY A 5 -16.43 -5.55 -18.26
CA GLY A 5 -15.06 -6.01 -18.37
C GLY A 5 -14.13 -5.19 -17.48
N ALA A 6 -12.96 -5.72 -17.23
CA ALA A 6 -11.90 -5.06 -16.52
C ALA A 6 -10.55 -5.38 -17.17
N THR A 7 -9.64 -4.45 -17.12
CA THR A 7 -8.26 -4.64 -17.56
C THR A 7 -7.32 -3.89 -16.64
N ASN A 8 -6.08 -4.36 -16.56
CA ASN A 8 -5.00 -3.63 -15.92
C ASN A 8 -4.47 -2.55 -16.87
N TYR A 9 -3.27 -2.07 -16.65
CA TYR A 9 -2.64 -1.10 -17.52
C TYR A 9 -2.53 -1.58 -18.97
N LEU A 10 -2.92 -0.71 -19.91
CA LEU A 10 -2.70 -0.86 -21.35
C LEU A 10 -2.02 0.39 -21.89
N PRO A 11 -1.08 0.26 -22.86
CA PRO A 11 -0.56 1.40 -23.60
C PRO A 11 -1.69 2.18 -24.26
N SER A 12 -1.48 3.49 -24.47
CA SER A 12 -2.52 4.42 -24.95
C SER A 12 -3.18 3.97 -26.26
N GLU A 13 -2.40 3.44 -27.21
CA GLU A 13 -2.91 2.95 -28.49
C GLU A 13 -3.78 1.69 -28.32
N GLU A 14 -3.33 0.74 -27.51
CA GLU A 14 -4.07 -0.49 -27.21
C GLU A 14 -5.36 -0.20 -26.45
N PHE A 15 -5.32 0.77 -25.51
CA PHE A 15 -6.51 1.21 -24.79
C PHE A 15 -7.53 1.86 -25.73
N GLY A 16 -7.06 2.72 -26.64
CA GLY A 16 -7.93 3.31 -27.68
C GLY A 16 -8.60 2.26 -28.55
N ASN A 17 -7.85 1.26 -29.01
CA ASN A 17 -8.36 0.14 -29.78
C ASN A 17 -9.37 -0.72 -29.01
N LEU A 18 -9.12 -0.98 -27.72
CA LEU A 18 -10.05 -1.68 -26.84
C LEU A 18 -11.36 -0.92 -26.68
N LEU A 19 -11.30 0.39 -26.42
CA LEU A 19 -12.49 1.24 -26.31
C LEU A 19 -13.33 1.24 -27.58
N ALA A 20 -12.69 1.37 -28.75
CA ALA A 20 -13.40 1.33 -30.03
C ALA A 20 -14.12 -0.02 -30.25
N ARG A 21 -13.46 -1.13 -29.94
CA ARG A 21 -14.07 -2.47 -30.03
C ARG A 21 -15.22 -2.66 -29.06
N LEU A 22 -15.08 -2.19 -27.81
CA LEU A 22 -16.14 -2.25 -26.80
C LEU A 22 -17.34 -1.39 -27.21
N TYR A 23 -17.10 -0.20 -27.74
CA TYR A 23 -18.15 0.69 -28.21
C TYR A 23 -18.94 0.05 -29.36
N THR A 24 -18.26 -0.48 -30.37
CA THR A 24 -18.88 -1.16 -31.51
C THR A 24 -19.69 -2.39 -31.05
N GLY A 25 -19.07 -3.26 -30.24
CA GLY A 25 -19.74 -4.45 -29.73
C GLY A 25 -20.97 -4.10 -28.86
N TYR A 26 -20.87 -3.02 -28.07
CA TYR A 26 -22.03 -2.53 -27.30
C TYR A 26 -23.17 -2.03 -28.20
N GLN A 27 -22.86 -1.30 -29.28
CA GLN A 27 -23.89 -0.83 -30.24
C GLN A 27 -24.59 -1.98 -30.95
N GLU A 28 -23.85 -2.99 -31.35
CA GLU A 28 -24.36 -4.17 -32.06
C GLU A 28 -25.20 -5.11 -31.16
N LYS A 29 -24.81 -5.25 -29.88
CA LYS A 29 -25.36 -6.25 -28.94
C LYS A 29 -26.03 -5.63 -27.70
N LYS A 30 -26.47 -4.40 -27.80
CA LYS A 30 -26.97 -3.62 -26.66
C LYS A 30 -28.09 -4.31 -25.89
N GLU A 31 -29.05 -4.91 -26.56
CA GLU A 31 -30.17 -5.60 -25.91
C GLU A 31 -29.77 -6.95 -25.30
N GLU A 32 -28.84 -7.64 -25.95
CA GLU A 32 -28.29 -8.91 -25.46
C GLU A 32 -27.47 -8.70 -24.18
N ILE A 33 -26.62 -7.66 -24.16
CA ILE A 33 -25.82 -7.25 -22.99
C ILE A 33 -26.72 -6.80 -21.84
N ARG A 34 -27.78 -6.02 -22.12
CA ARG A 34 -28.75 -5.60 -21.12
C ARG A 34 -29.55 -6.76 -20.51
N SER A 35 -29.88 -7.76 -21.30
CA SER A 35 -30.57 -8.95 -20.82
C SER A 35 -29.67 -9.86 -19.99
N ALA A 36 -28.41 -10.02 -20.40
CA ALA A 36 -27.39 -10.78 -19.67
C ALA A 36 -27.04 -10.12 -18.32
N GLY A 37 -26.92 -8.80 -18.26
CA GLY A 37 -26.69 -8.03 -17.03
C GLY A 37 -27.78 -8.20 -15.99
N LYS A 38 -29.04 -8.34 -16.41
CA LYS A 38 -30.15 -8.60 -15.49
C LYS A 38 -30.10 -9.98 -14.84
N THR A 39 -29.57 -10.98 -15.54
CA THR A 39 -29.44 -12.35 -15.02
C THR A 39 -28.27 -12.49 -14.04
N THR A 40 -27.23 -11.66 -14.17
CA THR A 40 -26.06 -11.66 -13.27
C THR A 40 -26.36 -10.83 -12.00
N GLY A 41 -27.27 -9.85 -12.08
CA GLY A 41 -27.65 -9.00 -10.95
C GLY A 41 -28.48 -9.71 -9.87
N GLU A 42 -29.15 -10.82 -10.20
CA GLU A 42 -29.93 -11.59 -9.22
C GLU A 42 -29.10 -12.56 -8.37
N THR A 43 -27.85 -12.83 -8.76
CA THR A 43 -26.94 -13.72 -8.01
C THR A 43 -25.92 -13.00 -7.13
N SER A 44 -25.87 -11.68 -7.12
CA SER A 44 -24.92 -10.90 -6.31
C SER A 44 -25.59 -9.89 -5.37
N SER A 45 -26.83 -10.13 -4.94
CA SER A 45 -27.44 -9.36 -3.83
C SER A 45 -26.97 -9.78 -2.43
N ASP A 46 -26.02 -10.72 -2.34
CA ASP A 46 -25.23 -10.92 -1.15
C ASP A 46 -23.98 -9.99 -1.15
N THR A 47 -24.24 -8.68 -1.18
CA THR A 47 -23.21 -7.72 -0.75
C THR A 47 -23.02 -7.93 0.75
N PRO A 48 -21.81 -8.28 1.22
CA PRO A 48 -21.57 -8.60 2.64
C PRO A 48 -21.67 -7.38 3.58
N THR A 49 -22.18 -6.25 3.10
CA THR A 49 -22.20 -4.97 3.84
C THR A 49 -23.11 -4.95 5.06
N ALA A 50 -24.03 -5.89 5.20
CA ALA A 50 -24.95 -5.90 6.37
C ALA A 50 -24.56 -6.93 7.47
N LYS A 51 -23.65 -7.88 7.19
CA LYS A 51 -23.24 -8.91 8.17
C LYS A 51 -21.89 -8.67 8.84
N MET A 52 -21.12 -7.66 8.43
CA MET A 52 -19.77 -7.38 8.98
C MET A 52 -19.76 -6.56 10.27
N ARG A 53 -20.83 -6.51 11.05
CA ARG A 53 -20.85 -5.94 12.42
C ARG A 53 -20.82 -6.99 13.54
N ALA A 54 -20.63 -8.24 13.23
CA ALA A 54 -20.29 -9.22 14.26
C ALA A 54 -18.82 -8.98 14.64
N ASN A 55 -18.53 -8.72 15.92
CA ASN A 55 -17.16 -8.73 16.39
C ASN A 55 -16.50 -10.04 15.94
N PRO A 56 -15.33 -10.00 15.31
CA PRO A 56 -14.66 -11.21 14.88
C PRO A 56 -14.48 -12.13 16.08
N ASN A 57 -14.94 -13.36 15.97
CA ASN A 57 -14.75 -14.34 17.03
C ASN A 57 -13.30 -14.84 17.04
N ASN A 58 -12.91 -15.54 18.10
CA ASN A 58 -11.54 -16.04 18.24
C ASN A 58 -11.12 -17.00 17.12
N SER A 59 -12.06 -17.74 16.49
CA SER A 59 -11.72 -18.60 15.34
C SER A 59 -11.38 -17.78 14.11
N THR A 60 -12.14 -16.75 13.79
CA THR A 60 -11.85 -15.83 12.67
C THR A 60 -10.48 -15.16 12.86
N LEU A 61 -10.17 -14.68 14.08
CA LEU A 61 -8.86 -14.09 14.37
C LEU A 61 -7.73 -15.10 14.20
N SER A 62 -7.94 -16.37 14.60
CA SER A 62 -6.94 -17.43 14.44
C SER A 62 -6.74 -17.80 12.98
N GLU A 63 -7.80 -17.86 12.19
CA GLU A 63 -7.75 -18.13 10.75
C GLU A 63 -6.99 -17.03 10.01
N VAL A 64 -7.31 -15.77 10.26
CA VAL A 64 -6.60 -14.61 9.68
C VAL A 64 -5.12 -14.62 10.08
N THR A 65 -4.83 -14.89 11.35
CA THR A 65 -3.45 -15.01 11.83
C THR A 65 -2.69 -16.10 11.08
N THR A 66 -3.31 -17.27 10.89
CA THR A 66 -2.70 -18.39 10.17
C THR A 66 -2.39 -18.02 8.72
N VAL A 67 -3.28 -17.33 8.04
CA VAL A 67 -3.07 -16.87 6.67
C VAL A 67 -1.91 -15.87 6.60
N ILE A 68 -1.92 -14.84 7.44
CA ILE A 68 -0.86 -13.82 7.46
C ILE A 68 0.50 -14.45 7.76
N MET A 69 0.59 -15.30 8.79
CA MET A 69 1.83 -15.97 9.16
C MET A 69 2.27 -17.03 8.14
N GLY A 70 1.33 -17.58 7.37
CA GLY A 70 1.62 -18.48 6.23
C GLY A 70 2.25 -17.73 5.05
N LEU A 71 2.01 -16.44 4.91
CA LEU A 71 2.62 -15.59 3.88
C LEU A 71 3.92 -14.92 4.37
N ALA A 72 4.25 -15.01 5.65
CA ALA A 72 5.39 -14.33 6.27
C ALA A 72 6.72 -14.82 5.70
N ASP A 73 7.53 -13.91 5.17
CA ASP A 73 8.92 -14.18 4.75
C ASP A 73 9.83 -14.12 5.99
N ARG A 74 10.27 -15.30 6.44
CA ARG A 74 11.08 -15.44 7.65
C ARG A 74 12.55 -15.06 7.46
N VAL A 75 12.97 -14.78 6.24
CA VAL A 75 14.36 -14.42 5.90
C VAL A 75 14.48 -12.91 5.71
N HIS A 76 13.61 -12.37 4.87
CA HIS A 76 13.69 -10.95 4.48
C HIS A 76 12.63 -10.08 5.16
N GLY A 77 11.74 -10.64 5.96
CA GLY A 77 10.59 -9.91 6.49
C GLY A 77 9.54 -9.61 5.42
N GLY A 78 8.45 -8.98 5.83
CA GLY A 78 7.30 -8.74 4.96
C GLY A 78 6.57 -10.01 4.58
N TYR A 79 5.82 -9.97 3.47
CA TYR A 79 4.90 -11.03 3.08
C TYR A 79 5.11 -11.41 1.62
N GLY A 80 4.94 -12.70 1.30
CA GLY A 80 5.18 -13.24 -0.04
C GLY A 80 6.66 -13.46 -0.35
N SER A 81 6.94 -14.10 -1.49
CA SER A 81 8.28 -14.56 -1.89
C SER A 81 8.92 -13.72 -3.01
N GLY A 82 8.25 -12.70 -3.51
CA GLY A 82 8.71 -11.86 -4.63
C GLY A 82 8.75 -10.39 -4.26
N GLN A 83 8.06 -9.58 -5.06
CA GLN A 83 7.91 -8.16 -4.82
C GLN A 83 7.40 -7.88 -3.39
N LYS A 84 7.95 -6.85 -2.76
CA LYS A 84 7.62 -6.46 -1.39
C LYS A 84 6.82 -5.16 -1.34
N PHE A 85 5.82 -5.15 -0.48
CA PHE A 85 5.00 -4.00 -0.11
C PHE A 85 5.06 -3.79 1.40
N ILE A 86 4.75 -2.59 1.86
CA ILE A 86 4.80 -2.24 3.30
C ILE A 86 3.80 -3.06 4.12
N HIS A 87 2.56 -3.21 3.63
CA HIS A 87 1.46 -3.92 4.31
C HIS A 87 1.29 -3.53 5.80
N PRO A 88 1.10 -2.23 6.11
CA PRO A 88 1.05 -1.76 7.49
C PRO A 88 -0.10 -2.37 8.31
N GLU A 89 -1.21 -2.72 7.66
CA GLU A 89 -2.37 -3.35 8.30
C GLU A 89 -2.03 -4.77 8.81
N ALA A 90 -1.24 -5.52 8.04
CA ALA A 90 -0.81 -6.86 8.44
C ALA A 90 0.12 -6.80 9.65
N ASN A 91 1.08 -5.85 9.65
CA ASN A 91 1.95 -5.62 10.79
C ASN A 91 1.16 -5.17 12.02
N SER A 92 0.25 -4.20 11.88
CA SER A 92 -0.63 -3.73 12.97
C SER A 92 -1.44 -4.89 13.56
N PHE A 93 -1.98 -5.74 12.70
CA PHE A 93 -2.73 -6.92 13.14
C PHE A 93 -1.85 -7.87 13.98
N LEU A 94 -0.64 -8.18 13.52
CA LEU A 94 0.30 -9.05 14.24
C LEU A 94 0.72 -8.44 15.58
N LEU A 95 1.00 -7.13 15.64
CA LEU A 95 1.32 -6.44 16.91
C LEU A 95 0.15 -6.52 17.91
N CYS A 96 -1.08 -6.29 17.46
CA CYS A 96 -2.27 -6.49 18.29
C CYS A 96 -2.45 -7.95 18.72
N ARG A 97 -2.16 -8.93 17.84
CA ARG A 97 -2.20 -10.35 18.21
C ARG A 97 -1.15 -10.70 19.25
N TYR A 98 0.05 -10.12 19.18
CA TYR A 98 1.07 -10.28 20.22
C TYR A 98 0.58 -9.73 21.57
N GLU A 99 -0.01 -8.54 21.61
CA GLU A 99 -0.55 -7.97 22.87
C GLU A 99 -1.59 -8.89 23.51
N ALA A 100 -2.45 -9.49 22.70
CA ALA A 100 -3.53 -10.35 23.19
C ALA A 100 -3.06 -11.75 23.61
N THR A 101 -2.06 -12.32 22.91
CA THR A 101 -1.69 -13.74 23.06
C THR A 101 -0.33 -13.96 23.69
N LYS A 102 0.53 -12.92 23.69
CA LYS A 102 1.94 -12.98 24.08
C LYS A 102 2.79 -13.96 23.25
N ASN A 103 2.30 -14.37 22.08
CA ASN A 103 3.09 -15.18 21.16
C ASN A 103 4.14 -14.29 20.47
N THR A 104 5.40 -14.52 20.78
CA THR A 104 6.54 -13.71 20.31
C THR A 104 6.74 -13.79 18.81
N ASP A 105 6.33 -14.88 18.14
CA ASP A 105 6.44 -15.03 16.67
C ASP A 105 5.82 -13.85 15.92
N TYR A 106 4.76 -13.25 16.45
CA TYR A 106 4.07 -12.14 15.82
C TYR A 106 4.87 -10.84 15.94
N LEU A 107 5.39 -10.56 17.12
CA LEU A 107 6.25 -9.40 17.36
C LEU A 107 7.58 -9.55 16.58
N ASP A 108 8.19 -10.74 16.63
CA ASP A 108 9.47 -11.00 15.97
C ASP A 108 9.36 -10.83 14.45
N HIS A 109 8.24 -11.28 13.84
CA HIS A 109 8.03 -11.06 12.42
C HIS A 109 7.78 -9.59 12.05
N ALA A 110 7.00 -8.85 12.86
CA ALA A 110 6.79 -7.42 12.64
C ALA A 110 8.11 -6.64 12.76
N ARG A 111 8.93 -6.96 13.78
CA ARG A 111 10.27 -6.38 13.94
C ARG A 111 11.17 -6.68 12.75
N LEU A 112 11.29 -7.97 12.38
CA LEU A 112 12.09 -8.38 11.20
C LEU A 112 11.68 -7.57 9.96
N THR A 113 10.37 -7.37 9.76
CA THR A 113 9.86 -6.61 8.63
C THR A 113 10.30 -5.16 8.65
N LEU A 114 10.15 -4.47 9.81
CA LEU A 114 10.55 -3.08 9.97
C LEU A 114 12.08 -2.91 9.84
N ASP A 115 12.84 -3.80 10.45
CA ASP A 115 14.31 -3.75 10.41
C ASP A 115 14.82 -3.90 8.97
N ARG A 116 14.27 -4.85 8.21
CA ARG A 116 14.65 -5.07 6.81
C ARG A 116 14.24 -3.95 5.87
N MET A 117 13.09 -3.32 6.11
CA MET A 117 12.71 -2.12 5.37
C MET A 117 13.67 -0.96 5.63
N ARG A 118 14.07 -0.75 6.88
CA ARG A 118 15.01 0.30 7.26
C ARG A 118 16.42 0.09 6.70
N GLU A 119 16.91 -1.14 6.74
CA GLU A 119 18.24 -1.52 6.25
C GLU A 119 18.34 -1.57 4.73
N GLY A 120 17.22 -1.88 4.06
CA GLY A 120 17.14 -2.05 2.61
C GLY A 120 16.96 -0.75 1.84
N GLU A 121 16.84 -0.88 0.53
CA GLU A 121 16.61 0.26 -0.37
C GLU A 121 15.16 0.82 -0.30
N MET A 122 14.28 0.17 0.50
CA MET A 122 12.92 0.67 0.74
C MET A 122 12.93 2.01 1.47
N HIS A 123 13.89 2.22 2.36
CA HIS A 123 14.12 3.50 3.04
C HIS A 123 14.89 4.44 2.11
N ASP A 124 14.39 5.66 1.92
CA ASP A 124 15.12 6.70 1.21
C ASP A 124 16.10 7.41 2.16
N HIS A 125 17.32 6.89 2.26
CA HIS A 125 18.36 7.43 3.14
C HIS A 125 18.78 8.89 2.84
N GLN A 126 18.36 9.46 1.70
CA GLN A 126 18.67 10.84 1.32
C GLN A 126 17.48 11.78 1.51
N GLY A 127 16.31 11.35 1.05
CA GLY A 127 15.09 12.15 1.07
C GLY A 127 14.23 11.94 2.32
N GLY A 128 14.47 10.87 3.09
CA GLY A 128 13.65 10.43 4.21
C GLY A 128 12.38 9.71 3.76
N GLY A 129 11.73 9.02 4.68
CA GLY A 129 10.54 8.24 4.40
C GLY A 129 10.79 6.96 3.59
N TYR A 130 9.74 6.27 3.21
CA TYR A 130 9.78 4.93 2.62
C TYR A 130 9.10 4.88 1.27
N PHE A 131 9.72 4.20 0.31
CA PHE A 131 9.12 3.96 -0.99
C PHE A 131 7.96 2.97 -0.86
N ARG A 132 7.05 2.98 -1.84
CA ARG A 132 5.83 2.17 -1.84
C ARG A 132 6.08 0.67 -1.91
N THR A 133 7.03 0.24 -2.76
CA THR A 133 7.27 -1.17 -3.05
C THR A 133 8.69 -1.39 -3.56
N CYS A 134 9.20 -2.61 -3.35
CA CYS A 134 10.45 -3.08 -3.94
C CYS A 134 10.20 -4.28 -4.85
N SER A 135 10.91 -4.34 -5.98
CA SER A 135 10.75 -5.42 -6.96
C SER A 135 11.28 -6.76 -6.46
N ASN A 136 12.25 -6.75 -5.54
CA ASN A 136 12.91 -7.94 -5.02
C ASN A 136 12.49 -8.26 -3.58
N ALA A 137 12.61 -9.52 -3.22
CA ALA A 137 12.26 -10.01 -1.88
C ALA A 137 13.15 -9.44 -0.76
N ASP A 138 14.37 -9.05 -1.07
CA ASP A 138 15.38 -8.50 -0.13
C ASP A 138 15.25 -6.98 0.07
N TRP A 139 14.14 -6.38 -0.32
CA TRP A 139 13.87 -4.94 -0.26
C TRP A 139 14.79 -4.09 -1.13
N SER A 140 15.34 -4.65 -2.21
CA SER A 140 16.08 -3.92 -3.21
C SER A 140 15.23 -3.56 -4.43
N ARG A 141 15.73 -2.63 -5.25
CA ARG A 141 15.07 -2.09 -6.46
C ARG A 141 13.70 -1.46 -6.16
N PRO A 142 13.66 -0.37 -5.41
CA PRO A 142 12.42 0.30 -5.06
C PRO A 142 11.76 0.97 -6.28
N HIS A 143 10.43 0.98 -6.27
CA HIS A 143 9.64 1.93 -7.02
C HIS A 143 9.64 3.26 -6.26
N ARG A 144 10.16 4.30 -6.89
CA ARG A 144 10.39 5.59 -6.24
C ARG A 144 9.12 6.45 -6.16
N GLU A 145 8.11 5.91 -5.53
CA GLU A 145 6.85 6.56 -5.20
C GLU A 145 6.64 6.42 -3.69
N LYS A 146 6.23 7.48 -3.01
CA LYS A 146 5.96 7.49 -1.57
C LYS A 146 4.54 7.97 -1.32
N LEU A 147 3.67 7.10 -0.83
CA LEU A 147 2.27 7.40 -0.58
C LEU A 147 2.06 7.84 0.87
N LEU A 148 1.30 8.91 1.08
CA LEU A 148 0.92 9.38 2.42
C LEU A 148 0.33 8.28 3.29
N VAL A 149 -0.62 7.50 2.75
CA VAL A 149 -1.31 6.42 3.48
C VAL A 149 -0.34 5.35 3.98
N GLU A 150 0.69 5.02 3.20
CA GLU A 150 1.68 4.02 3.58
C GLU A 150 2.67 4.57 4.60
N GLN A 151 3.08 5.85 4.49
CA GLN A 151 3.89 6.51 5.51
C GLN A 151 3.16 6.54 6.85
N ALA A 152 1.88 6.94 6.87
CA ALA A 152 1.07 7.00 8.09
C ALA A 152 0.88 5.61 8.73
N GLY A 153 0.61 4.60 7.90
CA GLY A 153 0.50 3.22 8.38
C GLY A 153 1.81 2.69 8.96
N LEU A 154 2.93 2.97 8.30
CA LEU A 154 4.26 2.57 8.78
C LEU A 154 4.64 3.32 10.05
N LEU A 155 4.34 4.62 10.16
CA LEU A 155 4.51 5.41 11.38
C LEU A 155 3.78 4.75 12.55
N THR A 156 2.52 4.35 12.34
CA THR A 156 1.73 3.63 13.36
C THR A 156 2.41 2.33 13.77
N ASN A 157 2.96 1.56 12.82
CA ASN A 157 3.69 0.32 13.13
C ASN A 157 4.96 0.60 13.96
N CYS A 158 5.73 1.62 13.60
CA CYS A 158 6.94 2.01 14.34
C CYS A 158 6.62 2.42 15.79
N LEU A 159 5.64 3.30 15.98
CA LEU A 159 5.22 3.75 17.31
C LEU A 159 4.66 2.59 18.16
N HIS A 160 3.88 1.69 17.55
CA HIS A 160 3.37 0.50 18.23
C HIS A 160 4.50 -0.43 18.64
N THR A 161 5.46 -0.69 17.76
CA THR A 161 6.62 -1.55 18.04
C THR A 161 7.52 -0.91 19.09
N PHE A 162 7.75 0.42 19.03
CA PHE A 162 8.47 1.14 20.07
C PHE A 162 7.79 0.99 21.44
N ARG A 163 6.48 1.16 21.52
CA ARG A 163 5.71 1.00 22.77
C ARG A 163 5.89 -0.39 23.37
N LEU A 164 5.93 -1.43 22.53
CA LEU A 164 6.05 -2.81 22.97
C LEU A 164 7.47 -3.22 23.37
N THR A 165 8.49 -2.65 22.73
CA THR A 165 9.88 -3.08 22.85
C THR A 165 10.77 -2.11 23.61
N GLN A 166 10.40 -0.84 23.64
CA GLN A 166 11.21 0.29 24.15
C GLN A 166 12.56 0.44 23.39
N SER A 167 12.66 -0.13 22.16
CA SER A 167 13.86 0.00 21.33
C SER A 167 13.84 1.33 20.57
N GLN A 168 14.89 2.15 20.80
CA GLN A 168 15.03 3.48 20.22
C GLN A 168 14.98 3.47 18.69
N GLU A 169 15.42 2.40 18.06
CA GLU A 169 15.43 2.24 16.61
C GLU A 169 14.06 2.49 15.95
N TYR A 170 12.97 2.08 16.60
CA TYR A 170 11.61 2.29 16.08
C TYR A 170 11.10 3.72 16.34
N ALA A 171 11.60 4.39 17.37
CA ALA A 171 11.35 5.82 17.57
C ALA A 171 12.09 6.63 16.48
N ASP A 172 13.34 6.30 16.19
CA ASP A 172 14.14 6.97 15.15
C ASP A 172 13.49 6.79 13.75
N MET A 173 12.94 5.59 13.46
CA MET A 173 12.16 5.37 12.24
C MET A 173 10.90 6.24 12.18
N ALA A 174 10.20 6.37 13.31
CA ALA A 174 9.00 7.21 13.40
C ALA A 174 9.35 8.69 13.20
N GLU A 175 10.43 9.17 13.80
CA GLU A 175 10.92 10.54 13.64
C GLU A 175 11.29 10.84 12.18
N ASP A 176 11.98 9.94 11.49
CA ASP A 176 12.32 10.09 10.07
C ASP A 176 11.06 10.23 9.19
N ILE A 177 10.04 9.40 9.45
CA ILE A 177 8.77 9.50 8.71
C ILE A 177 8.06 10.83 9.01
N ILE A 178 8.00 11.27 10.26
CA ILE A 178 7.41 12.55 10.65
C ILE A 178 8.14 13.71 9.98
N ASP A 179 9.45 13.69 9.99
CA ASP A 179 10.27 14.71 9.34
C ASP A 179 10.06 14.74 7.82
N TYR A 180 9.96 13.58 7.19
CA TYR A 180 9.62 13.47 5.78
C TYR A 180 8.22 14.06 5.49
N LEU A 181 7.20 13.66 6.23
CA LEU A 181 5.84 14.17 6.06
C LEU A 181 5.78 15.69 6.20
N ASN A 182 6.42 16.26 7.23
CA ASN A 182 6.46 17.69 7.47
C ASN A 182 7.19 18.45 6.37
N ARG A 183 8.29 17.93 5.86
CA ARG A 183 9.10 18.61 4.84
C ARG A 183 8.55 18.49 3.43
N ARG A 184 7.91 17.36 3.11
CA ARG A 184 7.57 17.01 1.72
C ARG A 184 6.08 17.00 1.45
N LEU A 185 5.28 16.46 2.35
CA LEU A 185 3.86 16.25 2.11
C LEU A 185 2.94 17.18 2.89
N SER A 186 3.45 18.00 3.81
CA SER A 186 2.62 18.98 4.53
C SER A 186 2.31 20.20 3.65
N ASP A 187 1.04 20.63 3.62
CA ASP A 187 0.63 21.91 3.07
C ASP A 187 0.71 23.00 4.16
N PRO A 188 1.67 23.91 4.08
CA PRO A 188 1.86 24.93 5.11
C PRO A 188 0.73 25.97 5.18
N THR A 189 -0.18 25.98 4.18
CA THR A 189 -1.24 27.00 4.11
C THR A 189 -2.51 26.59 4.84
N ASN A 190 -2.82 25.30 4.88
CA ASN A 190 -4.06 24.78 5.47
C ASN A 190 -3.86 23.65 6.48
N GLY A 191 -2.60 23.19 6.67
CA GLY A 191 -2.28 22.11 7.60
C GLY A 191 -2.70 20.72 7.12
N ALA A 192 -3.06 20.57 5.86
CA ALA A 192 -3.37 19.28 5.25
C ALA A 192 -2.08 18.57 4.80
N PHE A 193 -2.22 17.30 4.39
CA PHE A 193 -1.16 16.52 3.77
C PHE A 193 -1.51 16.21 2.32
N TYR A 194 -0.50 16.31 1.45
CA TYR A 194 -0.56 15.88 0.05
C TYR A 194 -0.55 14.36 -0.08
N GLY A 195 -1.11 13.83 -1.18
CA GLY A 195 -1.35 12.40 -1.36
C GLY A 195 -0.10 11.56 -1.56
N CYS A 196 0.85 12.06 -2.34
CA CYS A 196 2.09 11.33 -2.61
C CYS A 196 3.22 12.22 -3.13
N GLU A 197 4.44 11.69 -3.07
CA GLU A 197 5.59 12.13 -3.83
C GLU A 197 5.96 11.05 -4.83
N ASP A 198 5.99 11.40 -6.12
CA ASP A 198 6.44 10.53 -7.21
C ASP A 198 7.75 11.04 -7.81
N PHE A 199 8.49 10.18 -8.49
CA PHE A 199 9.77 10.50 -9.10
C PHE A 199 9.74 10.17 -10.58
N LEU A 200 9.66 11.21 -11.41
CA LEU A 200 9.76 11.05 -12.85
C LEU A 200 11.20 10.89 -13.27
N ARG A 201 11.43 9.88 -14.09
CA ARG A 201 12.69 9.66 -14.78
C ARG A 201 12.64 10.43 -16.10
N ILE A 202 13.54 11.39 -16.28
CA ILE A 202 13.74 12.00 -17.59
C ILE A 202 14.88 11.23 -18.26
N GLU A 203 14.55 10.58 -19.39
CA GLU A 203 15.56 9.98 -20.24
C GLU A 203 16.42 11.07 -20.83
N PRO A 204 17.76 11.01 -20.69
CA PRO A 204 18.63 12.01 -21.25
C PRO A 204 18.52 12.01 -22.77
N ALA A 205 18.49 13.20 -23.37
CA ALA A 205 18.46 13.36 -24.84
C ALA A 205 19.71 12.78 -25.53
N GLU A 206 20.80 12.58 -24.76
CA GLU A 206 22.04 11.94 -25.20
C GLU A 206 22.42 10.83 -24.22
N ALA A 207 22.86 9.68 -24.73
CA ALA A 207 23.19 8.47 -23.97
C ALA A 207 24.35 8.65 -22.94
N SER A 208 25.00 9.81 -22.92
CA SER A 208 26.12 10.15 -22.02
C SER A 208 25.75 11.06 -20.86
N SER A 209 24.52 11.52 -20.77
CA SER A 209 24.06 12.38 -19.66
C SER A 209 23.58 11.53 -18.49
N PRO A 210 23.84 11.92 -17.22
CA PRO A 210 23.28 11.21 -16.09
C PRO A 210 21.75 11.31 -16.09
N GLU A 211 21.07 10.23 -15.71
CA GLU A 211 19.64 10.23 -15.50
C GLU A 211 19.27 11.23 -14.40
N GLU A 212 18.40 12.18 -14.71
CA GLU A 212 17.88 13.11 -13.72
C GLU A 212 16.53 12.63 -13.22
N LEU A 213 16.40 12.51 -11.90
CA LEU A 213 15.15 12.19 -11.21
C LEU A 213 14.55 13.49 -10.67
N PHE A 214 13.33 13.81 -11.11
CA PHE A 214 12.57 14.93 -10.59
C PHE A 214 11.45 14.43 -9.70
N SER A 215 11.39 14.91 -8.46
CA SER A 215 10.26 14.62 -7.60
C SER A 215 9.08 15.53 -7.93
N ILE A 216 7.90 14.93 -7.98
CA ILE A 216 6.62 15.62 -8.18
C ILE A 216 5.73 15.29 -6.99
N ILE A 217 5.12 16.33 -6.41
CA ILE A 217 4.13 16.17 -5.34
C ILE A 217 2.73 16.17 -5.96
N ASP A 218 1.95 15.11 -5.70
CA ASP A 218 0.51 15.14 -5.92
C ASP A 218 -0.13 15.98 -4.82
N ALA A 219 -0.44 17.23 -5.15
CA ALA A 219 -1.03 18.18 -4.22
C ALA A 219 -2.53 17.93 -3.92
N CYS A 220 -3.09 16.80 -4.37
CA CYS A 220 -4.42 16.41 -3.95
C CYS A 220 -4.44 16.04 -2.47
N VAL A 221 -5.46 16.52 -1.76
CA VAL A 221 -5.70 16.21 -0.35
C VAL A 221 -6.76 15.11 -0.27
N TYR A 222 -6.35 13.93 0.19
CA TYR A 222 -7.24 12.79 0.38
C TYR A 222 -7.65 12.71 1.85
N THR A 223 -8.94 12.82 2.13
CA THR A 223 -9.46 12.93 3.51
C THR A 223 -9.15 11.70 4.36
N ASP A 224 -9.21 10.49 3.78
CA ASP A 224 -8.91 9.23 4.45
C ASP A 224 -7.42 9.09 4.77
N ALA A 225 -6.54 9.36 3.80
CA ALA A 225 -5.10 9.32 4.00
C ALA A 225 -4.63 10.43 4.97
N GLY A 226 -5.19 11.63 4.84
CA GLY A 226 -4.91 12.75 5.75
C GLY A 226 -5.34 12.45 7.19
N ALA A 227 -6.48 11.81 7.39
CA ALA A 227 -6.94 11.41 8.72
C ALA A 227 -6.03 10.36 9.39
N GLN A 228 -5.38 9.50 8.61
CA GLN A 228 -4.41 8.53 9.13
C GLN A 228 -3.08 9.16 9.52
N ALA A 229 -2.71 10.29 8.91
CA ALA A 229 -1.47 11.00 9.19
C ALA A 229 -1.55 11.91 10.43
N VAL A 230 -2.76 12.19 10.92
CA VAL A 230 -3.01 12.98 12.14
C VAL A 230 -3.25 12.02 13.30
N ILE A 231 -2.17 11.49 13.85
CA ILE A 231 -2.20 10.58 15.02
C ILE A 231 -1.55 11.25 16.22
#